data_916ec55ffde2f63698afaa77b61a0443
#
_entry.id   916ec55ffde2f63698afaa77b61a0443
#
_cell.length_a   1.000
_cell.length_b   1.000
_cell.length_c   1.000
_cell.angle_alpha   90.00
_cell.angle_beta   90.00
_cell.angle_gamma   90.00
#
_symmetry.space_group_name_H-M   'P 1'
#
loop_
_entity.id
_entity.type
_entity.pdbx_description
1 polymer ?
#
loop_
_entity_poly.entity_id
_entity_poly.type
_entity_poly.pdbx_seq_one_letter_code
_entity_poly.pdbx_strand_id
1 'polypeptide(L)'
;MSDHLLPGLYDALITTDIQEKLVDSPLYQQTEPLAPEWSHERLAELLTELLSRTLAETRVTENNKSLAQAELINELVRFLQLRAMHLGLPEVALPPSLLKAVSPVAAMPDLPSIGLAQPWLFTAGRDSPPLLHELQAELACCDQVDILVSFITVSGVRKIIDTLKRITSADAQGRSQTTLRVLTTTYTGATEQKALDMLAQLPNTEVRISLDGRRTRLHAKAWIFQRETGFGSAYVGSANLSGA
;
A
#
# COMPACT_ATOMS: atom_id res chain seq x y z
N MET A 1 28.94 -10.14 12.70
CA MET A 1 28.35 -8.82 13.05
C MET A 1 29.34 -8.14 13.97
N SER A 2 29.65 -6.85 13.79
CA SER A 2 30.61 -6.17 14.67
C SER A 2 30.07 -6.10 16.09
N ASP A 3 30.89 -6.43 17.08
CA ASP A 3 30.52 -6.39 18.50
C ASP A 3 30.31 -4.97 19.04
N HIS A 4 30.58 -3.94 18.24
CA HIS A 4 30.52 -2.53 18.64
C HIS A 4 29.51 -1.74 17.79
N LEU A 5 28.86 -0.76 18.43
CA LEU A 5 28.05 0.24 17.72
C LEU A 5 28.94 1.14 16.86
N LEU A 6 28.49 1.46 15.65
CA LEU A 6 29.19 2.37 14.76
C LEU A 6 28.79 3.83 15.07
N PRO A 7 29.66 4.82 14.87
CA PRO A 7 29.27 6.23 14.94
C PRO A 7 28.21 6.55 13.89
N GLY A 8 27.09 7.23 14.29
CA GLY A 8 26.02 7.58 13.36
C GLY A 8 24.75 7.99 14.07
N LEU A 9 23.68 8.20 13.28
CA LEU A 9 22.34 8.46 13.79
C LEU A 9 21.61 7.14 14.00
N TYR A 10 20.88 7.06 15.09
CA TYR A 10 20.05 5.92 15.46
C TYR A 10 18.63 6.40 15.78
N ASP A 11 17.66 5.61 15.44
CA ASP A 11 16.26 5.74 15.86
C ASP A 11 15.74 4.35 16.25
N ALA A 12 16.22 3.86 17.38
CA ALA A 12 15.94 2.52 17.87
C ALA A 12 15.64 2.51 19.38
N LEU A 13 14.76 1.61 19.81
CA LEU A 13 14.61 1.32 21.22
C LEU A 13 15.90 0.74 21.79
N ILE A 14 16.29 1.19 22.97
CA ILE A 14 17.43 0.63 23.69
C ILE A 14 17.00 -0.72 24.29
N THR A 15 17.39 -1.79 23.64
CA THR A 15 17.27 -3.16 24.17
C THR A 15 18.42 -3.46 25.13
N THR A 16 18.35 -4.58 25.86
CA THR A 16 19.44 -5.02 26.75
C THR A 16 20.76 -5.20 25.99
N ASP A 17 20.71 -5.76 24.77
CA ASP A 17 21.88 -5.93 23.90
C ASP A 17 22.49 -4.58 23.49
N ILE A 18 21.66 -3.61 23.12
CA ILE A 18 22.14 -2.24 22.81
C ILE A 18 22.70 -1.57 24.05
N GLN A 19 22.05 -1.74 25.20
CA GLN A 19 22.52 -1.16 26.47
C GLN A 19 23.88 -1.69 26.87
N GLU A 20 24.14 -2.99 26.77
CA GLU A 20 25.43 -3.61 27.01
C GLU A 20 26.51 -3.02 26.09
N LYS A 21 26.23 -2.93 24.78
CA LYS A 21 27.15 -2.33 23.82
C LYS A 21 27.43 -0.85 24.04
N LEU A 22 26.48 -0.11 24.62
CA LEU A 22 26.65 1.30 24.97
C LEU A 22 27.55 1.47 26.20
N VAL A 23 27.44 0.59 27.21
CA VAL A 23 28.29 0.62 28.43
C VAL A 23 29.75 0.43 28.08
N ASP A 24 30.05 -0.49 27.18
CA ASP A 24 31.42 -0.82 26.76
C ASP A 24 31.95 0.07 25.64
N SER A 25 31.16 1.03 25.17
CA SER A 25 31.52 1.90 24.05
C SER A 25 32.29 3.15 24.50
N PRO A 26 33.42 3.51 23.86
CA PRO A 26 34.11 4.77 24.10
C PRO A 26 33.39 5.98 23.43
N LEU A 27 32.24 5.76 22.74
CA LEU A 27 31.52 6.80 22.01
C LEU A 27 30.60 7.57 22.93
N TYR A 28 30.46 8.87 22.69
CA TYR A 28 29.42 9.68 23.32
C TYR A 28 28.06 9.28 22.77
N GLN A 29 27.06 9.21 23.65
CA GLN A 29 25.70 8.81 23.32
C GLN A 29 24.72 9.92 23.68
N GLN A 30 23.68 10.04 22.86
CA GLN A 30 22.50 10.86 23.14
C GLN A 30 21.30 9.95 23.19
N THR A 31 20.57 9.98 24.29
CA THR A 31 19.35 9.18 24.52
C THR A 31 18.26 10.07 25.07
N GLU A 32 17.03 9.68 24.84
CA GLU A 32 15.85 10.33 25.41
C GLU A 32 14.88 9.29 25.97
N PRO A 33 14.07 9.62 26.98
CA PRO A 33 13.02 8.76 27.45
C PRO A 33 11.99 8.49 26.35
N LEU A 34 11.48 7.26 26.27
CA LEU A 34 10.39 6.93 25.36
C LEU A 34 9.12 7.69 25.76
N ALA A 35 8.64 8.58 24.89
CA ALA A 35 7.45 9.37 25.13
C ALA A 35 6.21 8.46 25.24
N PRO A 36 5.34 8.64 26.27
CA PRO A 36 4.17 7.78 26.49
C PRO A 36 3.22 7.73 25.30
N GLU A 37 3.09 8.83 24.54
CA GLU A 37 2.21 8.95 23.38
C GLU A 37 2.56 7.95 22.27
N TRP A 38 3.84 7.68 22.07
CA TRP A 38 4.38 6.81 21.01
C TRP A 38 4.85 5.44 21.52
N SER A 39 4.80 5.22 22.83
CA SER A 39 5.38 4.02 23.46
C SER A 39 4.77 2.72 22.91
N HIS A 40 3.46 2.67 22.71
CA HIS A 40 2.76 1.50 22.21
C HIS A 40 3.14 1.16 20.76
N GLU A 41 3.33 2.17 19.91
CA GLU A 41 3.73 2.00 18.51
C GLU A 41 5.18 1.48 18.42
N ARG A 42 6.10 2.15 19.12
CA ARG A 42 7.53 1.77 19.10
C ARG A 42 7.78 0.39 19.69
N LEU A 43 7.07 0.00 20.75
CA LEU A 43 7.15 -1.34 21.33
C LEU A 43 6.53 -2.40 20.41
N ALA A 44 5.43 -2.06 19.71
CA ALA A 44 4.83 -2.95 18.72
C ALA A 44 5.73 -3.17 17.49
N GLU A 45 6.44 -2.13 17.01
CA GLU A 45 7.44 -2.24 15.94
C GLU A 45 8.55 -3.23 16.32
N LEU A 46 9.13 -3.10 17.52
CA LEU A 46 10.15 -4.02 18.02
C LEU A 46 9.61 -5.46 18.08
N LEU A 47 8.41 -5.63 18.63
CA LEU A 47 7.78 -6.95 18.71
C LEU A 47 7.56 -7.56 17.31
N THR A 48 7.11 -6.76 16.36
CA THR A 48 6.90 -7.18 14.97
C THR A 48 8.21 -7.66 14.33
N GLU A 49 9.31 -6.96 14.55
CA GLU A 49 10.63 -7.35 14.06
C GLU A 49 11.08 -8.68 14.67
N LEU A 50 10.95 -8.83 16.00
CA LEU A 50 11.32 -10.05 16.72
C LEU A 50 10.47 -11.25 16.29
N LEU A 51 9.16 -11.06 16.13
CA LEU A 51 8.25 -12.09 15.63
C LEU A 51 8.58 -12.50 14.20
N SER A 52 8.83 -11.53 13.32
CA SER A 52 9.19 -11.79 11.92
C SER A 52 10.45 -12.67 11.83
N ARG A 53 11.48 -12.35 12.61
CA ARG A 53 12.71 -13.17 12.70
C ARG A 53 12.41 -14.57 13.26
N THR A 54 11.64 -14.67 14.34
CA THR A 54 11.28 -15.97 14.95
C THR A 54 10.50 -16.84 13.97
N LEU A 55 9.52 -16.29 13.28
CA LEU A 55 8.73 -17.01 12.28
C LEU A 55 9.59 -17.46 11.09
N ALA A 56 10.54 -16.62 10.63
CA ALA A 56 11.45 -17.00 9.57
C ALA A 56 12.35 -18.19 9.93
N GLU A 57 12.77 -18.28 11.21
CA GLU A 57 13.62 -19.36 11.75
C GLU A 57 12.86 -20.64 12.12
N THR A 58 11.53 -20.68 11.91
CA THR A 58 10.74 -21.88 12.21
C THR A 58 11.26 -23.10 11.42
N ARG A 59 11.82 -24.07 12.14
CA ARG A 59 12.49 -25.26 11.57
C ARG A 59 11.53 -26.43 11.45
N VAL A 60 10.78 -26.47 10.36
CA VAL A 60 9.87 -27.57 9.98
C VAL A 60 9.95 -27.80 8.48
N THR A 61 9.38 -28.90 7.99
CA THR A 61 9.26 -29.11 6.54
C THR A 61 8.43 -28.00 5.89
N GLU A 62 8.77 -27.63 4.65
CA GLU A 62 8.10 -26.55 3.90
C GLU A 62 6.56 -26.67 3.92
N ASN A 63 6.03 -27.90 3.77
CA ASN A 63 4.60 -28.16 3.74
C ASN A 63 3.88 -27.85 5.08
N ASN A 64 4.61 -27.82 6.19
CA ASN A 64 4.06 -27.59 7.53
C ASN A 64 4.48 -26.22 8.11
N LYS A 65 5.28 -25.44 7.37
CA LYS A 65 5.86 -24.20 7.89
C LYS A 65 4.79 -23.17 8.24
N SER A 66 3.85 -22.91 7.35
CA SER A 66 2.76 -21.96 7.59
C SER A 66 1.84 -22.41 8.73
N LEU A 67 1.60 -23.71 8.88
CA LEU A 67 0.81 -24.26 9.97
C LEU A 67 1.51 -24.01 11.32
N ALA A 68 2.77 -24.40 11.45
CA ALA A 68 3.54 -24.22 12.68
C ALA A 68 3.69 -22.73 13.05
N GLN A 69 3.86 -21.87 12.06
CA GLN A 69 3.89 -20.41 12.27
C GLN A 69 2.54 -19.89 12.78
N ALA A 70 1.42 -20.35 12.21
CA ALA A 70 0.08 -19.95 12.66
C ALA A 70 -0.23 -20.47 14.07
N GLU A 71 0.20 -21.68 14.42
CA GLU A 71 0.07 -22.23 15.77
C GLU A 71 0.84 -21.39 16.80
N LEU A 72 2.08 -21.00 16.50
CA LEU A 72 2.88 -20.11 17.35
C LEU A 72 2.19 -18.75 17.56
N ILE A 73 1.64 -18.17 16.49
CA ILE A 73 0.88 -16.91 16.60
C ILE A 73 -0.36 -17.10 17.45
N ASN A 74 -1.10 -18.21 17.31
CA ASN A 74 -2.28 -18.49 18.13
C ASN A 74 -1.94 -18.67 19.62
N GLU A 75 -0.80 -19.27 19.95
CA GLU A 75 -0.30 -19.32 21.32
C GLU A 75 -0.05 -17.91 21.90
N LEU A 76 0.59 -17.03 21.11
CA LEU A 76 0.79 -15.64 21.51
C LEU A 76 -0.53 -14.90 21.68
N VAL A 77 -1.48 -15.07 20.76
CA VAL A 77 -2.82 -14.46 20.83
C VAL A 77 -3.53 -14.90 22.12
N ARG A 78 -3.50 -16.20 22.48
CA ARG A 78 -4.08 -16.70 23.74
C ARG A 78 -3.41 -16.09 24.97
N PHE A 79 -2.07 -15.95 24.95
CA PHE A 79 -1.35 -15.27 26.04
C PHE A 79 -1.79 -13.80 26.19
N LEU A 80 -1.90 -13.07 25.08
CA LEU A 80 -2.37 -11.68 25.08
C LEU A 80 -3.84 -11.58 25.51
N GLN A 81 -4.68 -12.52 25.11
CA GLN A 81 -6.10 -12.58 25.49
C GLN A 81 -6.26 -12.65 27.01
N LEU A 82 -5.38 -13.37 27.72
CA LEU A 82 -5.39 -13.44 29.18
C LEU A 82 -5.11 -12.08 29.86
N ARG A 83 -4.43 -11.17 29.17
CA ARG A 83 -4.08 -9.83 29.65
C ARG A 83 -5.08 -8.76 29.23
N ALA A 84 -5.78 -8.99 28.13
CA ALA A 84 -6.71 -8.05 27.50
C ALA A 84 -8.02 -8.74 27.10
N MET A 85 -8.68 -9.40 28.03
CA MET A 85 -9.90 -10.22 27.79
C MET A 85 -11.01 -9.45 27.09
N HIS A 86 -11.11 -8.14 27.30
CA HIS A 86 -12.13 -7.27 26.71
C HIS A 86 -11.92 -6.98 25.22
N LEU A 87 -10.75 -7.27 24.65
CA LEU A 87 -10.44 -6.96 23.26
C LEU A 87 -10.92 -8.04 22.27
N GLY A 88 -11.21 -9.26 22.73
CA GLY A 88 -11.70 -10.33 21.86
C GLY A 88 -10.75 -10.63 20.69
N LEU A 89 -9.45 -10.87 20.98
CA LEU A 89 -8.41 -11.06 19.96
C LEU A 89 -8.68 -12.32 19.12
N PRO A 90 -8.74 -12.22 17.78
CA PRO A 90 -9.02 -13.39 16.94
C PRO A 90 -7.78 -14.26 16.74
N GLU A 91 -7.98 -15.57 16.74
CA GLU A 91 -6.97 -16.55 16.35
C GLU A 91 -6.98 -16.75 14.81
N VAL A 92 -5.85 -17.18 14.28
CA VAL A 92 -5.73 -17.59 12.86
C VAL A 92 -6.44 -18.93 12.69
N ALA A 93 -7.37 -19.03 11.74
CA ALA A 93 -8.01 -20.29 11.38
C ALA A 93 -6.99 -21.27 10.77
N LEU A 94 -7.11 -22.54 11.11
CA LEU A 94 -6.22 -23.58 10.62
C LEU A 94 -6.95 -24.49 9.61
N PRO A 95 -6.32 -24.88 8.50
CA PRO A 95 -5.01 -24.45 8.01
C PRO A 95 -5.01 -22.97 7.60
N PRO A 96 -3.87 -22.25 7.77
CA PRO A 96 -3.81 -20.82 7.50
C PRO A 96 -4.06 -20.51 6.03
N SER A 97 -4.93 -19.52 5.76
CA SER A 97 -5.31 -19.09 4.41
C SER A 97 -5.52 -17.59 4.36
N LEU A 98 -5.43 -17.02 3.17
CA LEU A 98 -5.67 -15.60 2.93
C LEU A 98 -6.99 -15.41 2.20
N LEU A 99 -7.89 -14.61 2.76
CA LEU A 99 -9.06 -14.12 2.04
C LEU A 99 -8.62 -13.07 1.02
N LYS A 100 -8.82 -13.35 -0.26
CA LYS A 100 -8.40 -12.47 -1.37
C LYS A 100 -9.54 -11.61 -1.91
N ALA A 101 -10.73 -12.17 -2.03
CA ALA A 101 -11.91 -11.47 -2.51
C ALA A 101 -13.19 -12.15 -2.01
N VAL A 102 -14.26 -11.36 -1.95
CA VAL A 102 -15.63 -11.83 -1.77
C VAL A 102 -16.48 -11.24 -2.87
N SER A 103 -17.28 -12.06 -3.55
CA SER A 103 -18.14 -11.61 -4.65
C SER A 103 -19.56 -12.15 -4.47
N PRO A 104 -20.60 -11.37 -4.80
CA PRO A 104 -21.99 -11.84 -4.80
C PRO A 104 -22.29 -12.81 -5.96
N VAL A 105 -21.36 -12.94 -6.91
CA VAL A 105 -21.46 -13.85 -8.06
C VAL A 105 -20.24 -14.75 -8.11
N ALA A 106 -20.33 -15.89 -8.81
CA ALA A 106 -19.22 -16.85 -8.90
C ALA A 106 -17.98 -16.30 -9.63
N ALA A 107 -18.14 -15.27 -10.47
CA ALA A 107 -17.02 -14.64 -11.15
C ALA A 107 -16.26 -13.74 -10.17
N MET A 108 -14.96 -14.01 -10.00
CA MET A 108 -14.06 -13.19 -9.19
C MET A 108 -13.42 -12.11 -10.08
N PRO A 109 -13.19 -10.89 -9.53
CA PRO A 109 -12.46 -9.86 -10.26
C PRO A 109 -11.00 -10.26 -10.48
N ASP A 110 -10.39 -9.72 -11.52
CA ASP A 110 -8.94 -9.78 -11.69
C ASP A 110 -8.28 -8.99 -10.54
N LEU A 111 -7.41 -9.64 -9.80
CA LEU A 111 -6.71 -9.02 -8.67
C LEU A 111 -5.35 -8.50 -9.12
N PRO A 112 -4.87 -7.38 -8.53
CA PRO A 112 -3.48 -6.95 -8.71
C PRO A 112 -2.50 -8.07 -8.34
N SER A 113 -1.52 -8.34 -9.19
CA SER A 113 -0.61 -9.48 -9.00
C SER A 113 0.31 -9.30 -7.79
N ILE A 114 0.63 -8.04 -7.46
CA ILE A 114 1.44 -7.69 -6.29
C ILE A 114 0.67 -7.75 -4.95
N GLY A 115 -0.65 -7.92 -5.00
CA GLY A 115 -1.50 -7.91 -3.80
C GLY A 115 -1.66 -6.51 -3.19
N LEU A 116 -2.26 -6.44 -1.99
CA LEU A 116 -2.60 -5.17 -1.31
C LEU A 116 -1.84 -4.95 0.00
N ALA A 117 -1.07 -5.93 0.48
CA ALA A 117 -0.50 -5.91 1.82
C ALA A 117 0.98 -5.51 1.88
N GLN A 118 1.73 -5.65 0.79
CA GLN A 118 3.16 -5.43 0.78
C GLN A 118 3.55 -4.28 -0.15
N PRO A 119 4.50 -3.42 0.25
CA PRO A 119 5.02 -2.42 -0.64
C PRO A 119 5.80 -3.06 -1.79
N TRP A 120 5.70 -2.48 -2.99
CA TRP A 120 6.39 -2.96 -4.18
C TRP A 120 7.11 -1.84 -4.90
N LEU A 121 8.31 -2.11 -5.40
CA LEU A 121 9.06 -1.20 -6.25
C LEU A 121 8.97 -1.65 -7.72
N PHE A 122 8.25 -0.87 -8.54
CA PHE A 122 8.19 -1.09 -9.98
C PHE A 122 9.50 -0.66 -10.63
N THR A 123 10.16 -1.60 -11.27
CA THR A 123 11.36 -1.38 -12.09
C THR A 123 11.03 -1.73 -13.54
N ALA A 124 11.79 -1.18 -14.49
CA ALA A 124 11.65 -1.54 -15.90
C ALA A 124 12.24 -2.94 -16.24
N GLY A 125 12.57 -3.74 -15.24
CA GLY A 125 13.16 -5.08 -15.37
C GLY A 125 12.15 -6.15 -15.76
N ARG A 126 12.67 -7.31 -16.22
CA ARG A 126 11.86 -8.47 -16.63
C ARG A 126 11.05 -9.08 -15.48
N ASP A 127 11.51 -8.91 -14.24
CA ASP A 127 10.92 -9.50 -13.05
C ASP A 127 9.87 -8.57 -12.40
N SER A 128 9.59 -7.42 -12.99
CA SER A 128 8.58 -6.48 -12.53
C SER A 128 7.34 -6.57 -13.42
N PRO A 129 6.13 -6.70 -12.85
CA PRO A 129 4.91 -6.68 -13.65
C PRO A 129 4.76 -5.33 -14.37
N PRO A 130 4.17 -5.30 -15.57
CA PRO A 130 3.92 -4.05 -16.27
C PRO A 130 2.99 -3.14 -15.46
N LEU A 131 3.41 -1.91 -15.16
CA LEU A 131 2.62 -0.96 -14.37
C LEU A 131 1.21 -0.76 -14.92
N LEU A 132 1.05 -0.68 -16.25
CA LEU A 132 -0.27 -0.52 -16.86
C LEU A 132 -1.20 -1.69 -16.55
N HIS A 133 -0.69 -2.91 -16.52
CA HIS A 133 -1.47 -4.11 -16.18
C HIS A 133 -1.96 -4.04 -14.73
N GLU A 134 -1.08 -3.68 -13.80
CA GLU A 134 -1.45 -3.53 -12.39
C GLU A 134 -2.49 -2.42 -12.19
N LEU A 135 -2.30 -1.25 -12.84
CA LEU A 135 -3.28 -0.15 -12.76
C LEU A 135 -4.65 -0.57 -13.34
N GLN A 136 -4.67 -1.39 -14.39
CA GLN A 136 -5.94 -1.91 -14.94
C GLN A 136 -6.62 -2.90 -14.00
N ALA A 137 -5.86 -3.76 -13.33
CA ALA A 137 -6.38 -4.68 -12.31
C ALA A 137 -6.91 -3.92 -11.08
N GLU A 138 -6.20 -2.89 -10.62
CA GLU A 138 -6.68 -2.01 -9.56
C GLU A 138 -8.00 -1.31 -9.92
N LEU A 139 -8.07 -0.73 -11.12
CA LEU A 139 -9.29 -0.11 -11.64
C LEU A 139 -10.46 -1.07 -11.71
N ALA A 140 -10.23 -2.35 -11.98
CA ALA A 140 -11.29 -3.35 -12.09
C ALA A 140 -11.93 -3.72 -10.74
N CYS A 141 -11.27 -3.40 -9.61
CA CYS A 141 -11.69 -3.84 -8.29
C CYS A 141 -11.65 -2.73 -7.22
N CYS A 142 -11.71 -1.45 -7.60
CA CYS A 142 -11.79 -0.33 -6.67
C CYS A 142 -13.18 0.34 -6.70
N ASP A 143 -13.55 0.97 -5.59
CA ASP A 143 -14.80 1.75 -5.47
C ASP A 143 -14.57 3.24 -5.74
N GLN A 144 -13.33 3.70 -5.53
CA GLN A 144 -12.89 5.05 -5.87
C GLN A 144 -11.44 5.03 -6.36
N VAL A 145 -11.16 5.88 -7.35
CA VAL A 145 -9.79 6.13 -7.81
C VAL A 145 -9.53 7.63 -7.95
N ASP A 146 -8.40 8.06 -7.39
CA ASP A 146 -7.88 9.42 -7.50
C ASP A 146 -6.61 9.40 -8.36
N ILE A 147 -6.61 10.15 -9.45
CA ILE A 147 -5.48 10.26 -10.37
C ILE A 147 -4.92 11.67 -10.28
N LEU A 148 -3.69 11.79 -9.76
CA LEU A 148 -2.96 13.04 -9.68
C LEU A 148 -1.77 12.95 -10.63
N VAL A 149 -1.79 13.69 -11.74
CA VAL A 149 -0.71 13.66 -12.73
C VAL A 149 -0.41 15.05 -13.28
N SER A 150 0.84 15.30 -13.63
CA SER A 150 1.26 16.61 -14.12
C SER A 150 0.72 16.91 -15.51
N PHE A 151 0.56 15.88 -16.35
CA PHE A 151 -0.07 16.06 -17.67
C PHE A 151 -0.77 14.79 -18.14
N ILE A 152 -1.71 14.99 -19.06
CA ILE A 152 -2.57 13.94 -19.61
C ILE A 152 -2.59 14.09 -21.13
N THR A 153 -2.36 12.99 -21.85
CA THR A 153 -2.44 12.96 -23.31
C THR A 153 -3.55 12.02 -23.79
N VAL A 154 -4.05 12.25 -25.00
CA VAL A 154 -5.05 11.38 -25.64
C VAL A 154 -4.54 9.95 -25.76
N SER A 155 -3.25 9.78 -26.08
CA SER A 155 -2.63 8.45 -26.19
C SER A 155 -2.60 7.71 -24.86
N GLY A 156 -2.36 8.43 -23.74
CA GLY A 156 -2.42 7.84 -22.40
C GLY A 156 -3.83 7.43 -22.01
N VAL A 157 -4.81 8.33 -22.18
CA VAL A 157 -6.22 8.05 -21.88
C VAL A 157 -6.73 6.86 -22.67
N ARG A 158 -6.39 6.74 -23.94
CA ARG A 158 -6.81 5.61 -24.80
C ARG A 158 -6.38 4.24 -24.27
N LYS A 159 -5.29 4.15 -23.52
CA LYS A 159 -4.83 2.87 -22.94
C LYS A 159 -5.76 2.31 -21.88
N ILE A 160 -6.56 3.17 -21.24
CA ILE A 160 -7.41 2.83 -20.08
C ILE A 160 -8.88 3.24 -20.26
N ILE A 161 -9.24 3.93 -21.33
CA ILE A 161 -10.56 4.53 -21.51
C ILE A 161 -11.70 3.49 -21.47
N ASP A 162 -11.50 2.30 -22.02
CA ASP A 162 -12.53 1.28 -22.02
C ASP A 162 -12.75 0.69 -20.62
N THR A 163 -11.67 0.54 -19.85
CA THR A 163 -11.77 0.18 -18.42
C THR A 163 -12.48 1.28 -17.65
N LEU A 164 -12.10 2.56 -17.84
CA LEU A 164 -12.74 3.69 -17.16
C LEU A 164 -14.23 3.77 -17.48
N LYS A 165 -14.63 3.65 -18.76
CA LYS A 165 -16.05 3.63 -19.16
C LYS A 165 -16.81 2.54 -18.43
N ARG A 166 -16.26 1.33 -18.37
CA ARG A 166 -16.90 0.18 -17.73
C ARG A 166 -17.12 0.41 -16.24
N ILE A 167 -16.10 0.91 -15.52
CA ILE A 167 -16.15 1.05 -14.07
C ILE A 167 -16.94 2.28 -13.59
N THR A 168 -17.00 3.35 -14.38
CA THR A 168 -17.74 4.58 -14.02
C THR A 168 -19.22 4.54 -14.41
N SER A 169 -19.61 3.62 -15.31
CA SER A 169 -21.02 3.46 -15.70
C SER A 169 -21.81 2.67 -14.65
N ALA A 170 -23.07 2.98 -14.47
CA ALA A 170 -23.95 2.18 -13.63
C ALA A 170 -24.12 0.75 -14.22
N ASP A 171 -24.24 -0.23 -13.34
CA ASP A 171 -24.56 -1.60 -13.75
C ASP A 171 -26.02 -1.74 -14.24
N ALA A 172 -26.38 -2.94 -14.72
CA ALA A 172 -27.73 -3.22 -15.20
C ALA A 172 -28.81 -3.04 -14.11
N GLN A 173 -28.42 -3.00 -12.84
CA GLN A 173 -29.28 -2.78 -11.68
C GLN A 173 -29.27 -1.31 -11.21
N GLY A 174 -28.55 -0.41 -11.93
CA GLY A 174 -28.42 1.00 -11.60
C GLY A 174 -27.56 1.29 -10.36
N ARG A 175 -26.74 0.32 -9.92
CA ARG A 175 -25.87 0.52 -8.76
C ARG A 175 -24.71 1.44 -9.13
N SER A 176 -24.37 2.32 -8.19
CA SER A 176 -23.21 3.21 -8.34
C SER A 176 -21.96 2.40 -8.62
N GLN A 177 -21.23 2.86 -9.60
CA GLN A 177 -19.93 2.33 -9.99
C GLN A 177 -18.82 3.18 -9.39
N THR A 178 -17.59 2.81 -9.68
CA THR A 178 -16.37 3.48 -9.21
C THR A 178 -16.44 5.01 -9.42
N THR A 179 -16.10 5.76 -8.39
CA THR A 179 -15.93 7.21 -8.48
C THR A 179 -14.52 7.51 -9.01
N LEU A 180 -14.44 8.29 -10.08
CA LEU A 180 -13.18 8.73 -10.68
C LEU A 180 -12.95 10.22 -10.40
N ARG A 181 -11.83 10.57 -9.75
CA ARG A 181 -11.39 11.97 -9.59
C ARG A 181 -10.03 12.15 -10.25
N VAL A 182 -9.90 13.14 -11.10
CA VAL A 182 -8.66 13.44 -11.82
C VAL A 182 -8.22 14.86 -11.53
N LEU A 183 -6.98 15.02 -11.06
CA LEU A 183 -6.34 16.32 -10.88
C LEU A 183 -5.10 16.40 -11.76
N THR A 184 -5.03 17.43 -12.60
CA THR A 184 -3.90 17.69 -13.47
C THR A 184 -3.58 19.20 -13.54
N THR A 185 -2.61 19.57 -14.36
CA THR A 185 -2.22 20.97 -14.53
C THR A 185 -1.90 21.32 -15.99
N THR A 186 -1.88 22.59 -16.27
CA THR A 186 -1.51 23.13 -17.60
C THR A 186 -0.11 23.75 -17.62
N TYR A 187 0.61 23.81 -16.49
CA TYR A 187 1.85 24.57 -16.41
C TYR A 187 2.96 24.06 -17.36
N THR A 188 2.96 22.79 -17.71
CA THR A 188 3.93 22.20 -18.66
C THR A 188 3.53 22.40 -20.13
N GLY A 189 2.29 22.80 -20.39
CA GLY A 189 1.73 22.86 -21.76
C GLY A 189 1.51 21.49 -22.42
N ALA A 190 1.73 20.38 -21.68
CA ALA A 190 1.67 19.02 -22.23
C ALA A 190 0.30 18.34 -22.02
N THR A 191 -0.61 18.93 -21.25
CA THR A 191 -1.97 18.42 -21.07
C THR A 191 -2.82 18.76 -22.29
N GLU A 192 -3.37 17.73 -22.94
CA GLU A 192 -4.20 17.87 -24.13
C GLU A 192 -5.67 18.07 -23.73
N GLN A 193 -6.30 19.16 -24.22
CA GLN A 193 -7.72 19.45 -23.97
C GLN A 193 -8.61 18.26 -24.34
N LYS A 194 -8.39 17.64 -25.51
CA LYS A 194 -9.17 16.49 -25.96
C LYS A 194 -9.10 15.30 -24.97
N ALA A 195 -7.97 15.11 -24.29
CA ALA A 195 -7.84 14.08 -23.27
C ALA A 195 -8.70 14.39 -22.04
N LEU A 196 -8.75 15.66 -21.63
CA LEU A 196 -9.61 16.13 -20.53
C LEU A 196 -11.10 15.97 -20.88
N ASP A 197 -11.48 16.34 -22.10
CA ASP A 197 -12.86 16.18 -22.59
C ASP A 197 -13.30 14.72 -22.60
N MET A 198 -12.39 13.80 -22.99
CA MET A 198 -12.67 12.36 -22.95
C MET A 198 -12.92 11.85 -21.52
N LEU A 199 -12.19 12.35 -20.54
CA LEU A 199 -12.38 11.97 -19.12
C LEU A 199 -13.62 12.63 -18.52
N ALA A 200 -13.85 13.91 -18.80
CA ALA A 200 -14.99 14.67 -18.26
C ALA A 200 -16.35 14.17 -18.77
N GLN A 201 -16.38 13.45 -19.90
CA GLN A 201 -17.59 12.84 -20.44
C GLN A 201 -17.94 11.49 -19.78
N LEU A 202 -17.08 10.93 -18.95
CA LEU A 202 -17.32 9.69 -18.24
C LEU A 202 -18.35 9.92 -17.11
N PRO A 203 -19.28 8.99 -16.90
CA PRO A 203 -20.16 9.04 -15.73
C PRO A 203 -19.35 9.01 -14.43
N ASN A 204 -19.92 9.50 -13.33
CA ASN A 204 -19.32 9.47 -12.00
C ASN A 204 -17.86 9.93 -11.93
N THR A 205 -17.52 10.94 -12.77
CA THR A 205 -16.15 11.43 -12.97
C THR A 205 -16.05 12.92 -12.71
N GLU A 206 -15.06 13.31 -11.91
CA GLU A 206 -14.70 14.71 -11.67
C GLU A 206 -13.29 14.98 -12.21
N VAL A 207 -13.15 15.99 -13.07
CA VAL A 207 -11.84 16.44 -13.59
C VAL A 207 -11.57 17.85 -13.11
N ARG A 208 -10.46 18.04 -12.39
CA ARG A 208 -9.98 19.34 -11.92
C ARG A 208 -8.66 19.68 -12.55
N ILE A 209 -8.48 20.95 -12.88
CA ILE A 209 -7.28 21.46 -13.54
C ILE A 209 -6.69 22.58 -12.69
N SER A 210 -5.44 22.42 -12.26
CA SER A 210 -4.68 23.50 -11.65
C SER A 210 -4.14 24.42 -12.74
N LEU A 211 -4.56 25.67 -12.72
CA LEU A 211 -4.10 26.71 -13.63
C LEU A 211 -2.92 27.52 -13.05
N ASP A 212 -2.53 27.24 -11.80
CA ASP A 212 -1.41 27.91 -11.15
C ASP A 212 -0.07 27.33 -11.61
N GLY A 213 0.55 28.00 -12.59
CA GLY A 213 1.89 27.66 -13.06
C GLY A 213 3.03 28.47 -12.40
N ARG A 214 2.71 29.40 -11.48
CA ARG A 214 3.69 30.32 -10.91
C ARG A 214 4.05 30.04 -9.46
N ARG A 215 3.06 29.77 -8.63
CA ARG A 215 3.25 29.54 -7.17
C ARG A 215 3.37 28.08 -6.85
N THR A 216 2.42 27.28 -7.33
CA THR A 216 2.36 25.85 -7.06
C THR A 216 2.42 25.09 -8.37
N ARG A 217 3.58 24.54 -8.68
CA ARG A 217 3.74 23.68 -9.86
C ARG A 217 3.34 22.26 -9.46
N LEU A 218 2.10 21.87 -9.75
CA LEU A 218 1.66 20.51 -9.51
C LEU A 218 2.50 19.53 -10.35
N HIS A 219 3.38 18.78 -9.72
CA HIS A 219 4.24 17.79 -10.37
C HIS A 219 4.06 16.40 -9.78
N ALA A 220 2.91 16.14 -9.16
CA ALA A 220 2.55 14.83 -8.62
C ALA A 220 2.31 13.82 -9.75
N LYS A 221 2.60 12.57 -9.49
CA LYS A 221 2.19 11.41 -10.27
C LYS A 221 1.84 10.33 -9.27
N ALA A 222 0.56 10.28 -8.95
CA ALA A 222 0.03 9.33 -8.00
C ALA A 222 -1.32 8.82 -8.47
N TRP A 223 -1.57 7.53 -8.22
CA TRP A 223 -2.85 6.89 -8.36
C TRP A 223 -3.20 6.31 -7.01
N ILE A 224 -4.39 6.61 -6.51
CA ILE A 224 -4.85 6.17 -5.20
C ILE A 224 -6.15 5.41 -5.40
N PHE A 225 -6.17 4.15 -5.05
CA PHE A 225 -7.33 3.27 -5.15
C PHE A 225 -7.89 2.99 -3.76
N GLN A 226 -9.18 3.17 -3.59
CA GLN A 226 -9.88 2.96 -2.33
C GLN A 226 -10.99 1.93 -2.52
N ARG A 227 -11.25 1.15 -1.48
CA ARG A 227 -12.28 0.12 -1.45
C ARG A 227 -13.09 0.23 -0.16
N GLU A 228 -14.39 -0.01 -0.24
CA GLU A 228 -15.28 -0.04 0.92
C GLU A 228 -14.87 -1.12 1.95
N THR A 229 -14.12 -2.13 1.51
CA THR A 229 -13.54 -3.14 2.39
C THR A 229 -12.46 -2.59 3.33
N GLY A 230 -12.04 -1.32 3.17
CA GLY A 230 -10.96 -0.69 3.94
C GLY A 230 -9.57 -0.94 3.38
N PHE A 231 -9.40 -1.81 2.39
CA PHE A 231 -8.13 -2.01 1.72
C PHE A 231 -7.94 -1.01 0.59
N GLY A 232 -6.81 -0.32 0.58
CA GLY A 232 -6.43 0.64 -0.45
C GLY A 232 -5.03 0.40 -0.97
N SER A 233 -4.71 1.01 -2.10
CA SER A 233 -3.37 1.01 -2.67
C SER A 233 -3.03 2.38 -3.24
N ALA A 234 -1.76 2.74 -3.23
CA ALA A 234 -1.28 3.98 -3.80
C ALA A 234 -0.02 3.71 -4.65
N TYR A 235 -0.04 4.18 -5.88
CA TYR A 235 1.08 4.13 -6.81
C TYR A 235 1.66 5.53 -6.94
N VAL A 236 2.91 5.70 -6.52
CA VAL A 236 3.62 6.99 -6.56
C VAL A 236 4.89 6.83 -7.38
N GLY A 237 5.12 7.73 -8.33
CA GLY A 237 6.30 7.60 -9.20
C GLY A 237 6.47 8.76 -10.17
N SER A 238 7.04 8.46 -11.33
CA SER A 238 7.31 9.45 -12.38
C SER A 238 6.34 9.37 -13.57
N ALA A 239 5.47 8.35 -13.64
CA ALA A 239 4.61 8.10 -14.78
C ALA A 239 3.42 9.07 -14.82
N ASN A 240 3.29 9.80 -15.92
CA ASN A 240 2.08 10.58 -16.24
C ASN A 240 1.06 9.72 -17.01
N LEU A 241 -0.15 10.21 -17.18
CA LEU A 241 -1.14 9.55 -18.05
C LEU A 241 -0.85 9.92 -19.51
N SER A 242 0.20 9.30 -20.05
CA SER A 242 0.72 9.57 -21.40
C SER A 242 0.97 8.29 -22.19
N GLY A 243 1.26 8.43 -23.48
CA GLY A 243 1.48 7.31 -24.40
C GLY A 243 2.87 6.65 -24.33
N ALA A 244 3.79 7.22 -23.54
CA ALA A 244 5.17 6.70 -23.40
C ALA A 244 5.20 5.45 -22.52
#